data_ff7ccb077154c374334f3b26c3309c2d
#
_entry.id   ff7ccb077154c374334f3b26c3309c2d
#
_cell.length_a   1.000
_cell.length_b   1.000
_cell.length_c   1.000
_cell.angle_alpha   90.00
_cell.angle_beta   90.00
_cell.angle_gamma   90.00
#
_symmetry.space_group_name_H-M   'P 1'
#
loop_
_entity.id
_entity.type
_entity.pdbx_description
1 polymer ?
#
loop_
_entity_poly.entity_id
_entity_poly.type
_entity_poly.pdbx_seq_one_letter_code
_entity_poly.pdbx_strand_id
1 'polypeptide(L)'
;MENMENLNKAYLSVLDNGKNEDNRLEYLISMYSNKEDLSKQDLIDLLNISLIDEWLAEFNYFASYNLSKTDGKADFDPEFQQHEDEEREHRKMIVDRLRELDSPVPITPLLDFQKLNSNGMKWAQEFNTESAKILLNRYNEELDAIKFYDLILNVIHRLKETGEFDSTTHQIIKKIKADEETHAKDLRDLLVERNLLETSEDVKVTSDEDEDEQI
;
A
#
# COMPACT_ATOMS: atom_id res chain seq x y z
N MET A 1 28.72 -3.33 -0.85
CA MET A 1 28.65 -1.85 -0.63
C MET A 1 28.02 -1.13 -1.82
N GLU A 2 28.37 -1.46 -3.05
CA GLU A 2 27.84 -0.84 -4.28
C GLU A 2 26.33 -1.04 -4.46
N ASN A 3 25.80 -2.23 -4.11
CA ASN A 3 24.36 -2.52 -4.17
C ASN A 3 23.50 -1.70 -3.18
N MET A 4 24.03 -1.42 -1.98
CA MET A 4 23.31 -0.57 -1.01
C MET A 4 23.29 0.90 -1.42
N GLU A 5 24.31 1.36 -2.12
CA GLU A 5 24.40 2.73 -2.62
C GLU A 5 23.43 2.96 -3.79
N ASN A 6 23.22 1.94 -4.62
CA ASN A 6 22.26 1.97 -5.73
C ASN A 6 20.81 1.85 -5.25
N LEU A 7 20.56 1.01 -4.25
CA LEU A 7 19.24 0.91 -3.60
C LEU A 7 18.86 2.25 -2.94
N ASN A 8 19.80 2.85 -2.18
CA ASN A 8 19.61 4.18 -1.61
C ASN A 8 19.40 5.26 -2.68
N LYS A 9 20.07 5.17 -3.84
CA LYS A 9 19.87 6.15 -4.92
C LYS A 9 18.49 6.00 -5.57
N ALA A 10 18.04 4.78 -5.86
CA ALA A 10 16.70 4.53 -6.39
C ALA A 10 15.63 4.98 -5.39
N TYR A 11 15.77 4.60 -4.12
CA TYR A 11 14.85 4.99 -3.04
C TYR A 11 14.85 6.50 -2.79
N LEU A 12 16.03 7.14 -2.70
CA LEU A 12 16.16 8.59 -2.53
C LEU A 12 15.70 9.36 -3.78
N SER A 13 15.86 8.82 -5.00
CA SER A 13 15.32 9.44 -6.21
C SER A 13 13.80 9.38 -6.26
N VAL A 14 13.20 8.32 -5.73
CA VAL A 14 11.75 8.20 -5.57
C VAL A 14 11.24 9.20 -4.52
N LEU A 15 11.96 9.36 -3.40
CA LEU A 15 11.63 10.35 -2.36
C LEU A 15 11.88 11.81 -2.82
N ASP A 16 12.96 12.08 -3.58
CA ASP A 16 13.29 13.43 -4.07
C ASP A 16 12.44 13.89 -5.25
N ASN A 17 12.01 12.96 -6.11
CA ASN A 17 11.07 13.25 -7.21
C ASN A 17 9.61 13.28 -6.75
N GLY A 18 9.30 12.67 -5.62
CA GLY A 18 7.99 12.63 -4.98
C GLY A 18 7.65 13.90 -4.20
N LYS A 19 7.79 15.08 -4.80
CA LYS A 19 7.17 16.30 -4.25
C LYS A 19 5.64 16.27 -4.28
N ASN A 20 5.06 15.17 -4.80
CA ASN A 20 3.66 14.79 -4.66
C ASN A 20 3.62 13.31 -4.33
N GLU A 21 3.21 12.93 -3.13
CA GLU A 21 2.96 11.55 -2.71
C GLU A 21 1.97 10.86 -3.67
N ASP A 22 1.05 11.60 -4.26
CA ASP A 22 0.06 11.14 -5.24
C ASP A 22 0.65 10.56 -6.54
N ASN A 23 1.96 10.77 -6.82
CA ASN A 23 2.59 10.35 -8.08
C ASN A 23 3.61 9.22 -7.94
N ARG A 24 3.92 8.76 -6.70
CA ARG A 24 4.97 7.74 -6.49
C ARG A 24 4.60 6.41 -7.13
N LEU A 25 3.40 5.93 -6.87
CA LEU A 25 2.90 4.65 -7.40
C LEU A 25 2.84 4.68 -8.93
N GLU A 26 2.28 5.72 -9.51
CA GLU A 26 2.19 5.89 -10.97
C GLU A 26 3.59 5.95 -11.62
N TYR A 27 4.55 6.59 -10.95
CA TYR A 27 5.94 6.59 -11.41
C TYR A 27 6.54 5.18 -11.42
N LEU A 28 6.37 4.41 -10.35
CA LEU A 28 6.85 3.02 -10.26
C LEU A 28 6.19 2.14 -11.32
N ILE A 29 4.87 2.25 -11.48
CA ILE A 29 4.12 1.53 -12.50
C ILE A 29 4.66 1.87 -13.89
N SER A 30 4.84 3.15 -14.20
CA SER A 30 5.38 3.58 -15.49
C SER A 30 6.80 3.08 -15.72
N MET A 31 7.66 3.17 -14.72
CA MET A 31 9.07 2.76 -14.79
C MET A 31 9.20 1.27 -15.08
N TYR A 32 8.53 0.42 -14.29
CA TYR A 32 8.67 -1.03 -14.42
C TYR A 32 7.85 -1.63 -15.58
N SER A 33 6.71 -1.02 -15.94
CA SER A 33 5.91 -1.46 -17.09
C SER A 33 6.66 -1.28 -18.42
N ASN A 34 7.47 -0.22 -18.53
CA ASN A 34 8.21 0.11 -19.75
C ASN A 34 9.66 -0.41 -19.75
N LYS A 35 10.12 -1.03 -18.66
CA LYS A 35 11.48 -1.56 -18.56
C LYS A 35 11.60 -2.85 -19.39
N GLU A 36 12.46 -2.86 -20.41
CA GLU A 36 12.69 -4.01 -21.30
C GLU A 36 13.53 -5.10 -20.60
N ASP A 37 14.60 -4.72 -19.91
CA ASP A 37 15.57 -5.62 -19.27
C ASP A 37 15.24 -5.81 -17.79
N LEU A 38 14.12 -6.49 -17.48
CA LEU A 38 13.80 -6.86 -16.11
C LEU A 38 14.74 -7.95 -15.59
N SER A 39 15.09 -7.85 -14.32
CA SER A 39 16.01 -8.75 -13.64
C SER A 39 15.48 -9.16 -12.26
N LYS A 40 16.06 -10.21 -11.68
CA LYS A 40 15.79 -10.60 -10.28
C LYS A 40 16.04 -9.45 -9.31
N GLN A 41 16.99 -8.56 -9.61
CA GLN A 41 17.29 -7.40 -8.76
C GLN A 41 16.10 -6.41 -8.73
N ASP A 42 15.41 -6.23 -9.86
CA ASP A 42 14.21 -5.38 -9.90
C ASP A 42 13.09 -5.92 -9.00
N LEU A 43 12.91 -7.23 -8.97
CA LEU A 43 11.98 -7.87 -8.05
C LEU A 43 12.39 -7.66 -6.59
N ILE A 44 13.67 -7.81 -6.27
CA ILE A 44 14.20 -7.53 -4.92
C ILE A 44 13.99 -6.06 -4.54
N ASP A 45 14.20 -5.13 -5.46
CA ASP A 45 13.99 -3.70 -5.21
C ASP A 45 12.51 -3.40 -4.91
N LEU A 46 11.58 -3.99 -5.65
CA LEU A 46 10.15 -3.87 -5.38
C LEU A 46 9.75 -4.50 -4.04
N LEU A 47 10.31 -5.66 -3.67
CA LEU A 47 10.07 -6.26 -2.35
C LEU A 47 10.62 -5.39 -1.21
N ASN A 48 11.71 -4.69 -1.41
CA ASN A 48 12.22 -3.74 -0.41
C ASN A 48 11.32 -2.51 -0.26
N ILE A 49 10.71 -2.03 -1.36
CA ILE A 49 9.71 -0.95 -1.31
C ILE A 49 8.46 -1.45 -0.59
N SER A 50 7.96 -2.65 -0.95
CA SER A 50 6.84 -3.30 -0.29
C SER A 50 7.05 -3.43 1.22
N LEU A 51 8.24 -3.87 1.67
CA LEU A 51 8.56 -3.96 3.10
C LEU A 51 8.39 -2.63 3.84
N ILE A 52 8.72 -1.52 3.19
CA ILE A 52 8.56 -0.18 3.79
C ILE A 52 7.09 0.19 3.84
N ASP A 53 6.34 -0.12 2.78
CA ASP A 53 4.91 0.18 2.71
C ASP A 53 4.14 -0.61 3.78
N GLU A 54 4.46 -1.91 4.01
CA GLU A 54 3.89 -2.70 5.11
C GLU A 54 4.25 -2.16 6.51
N TRP A 55 5.46 -1.63 6.70
CA TRP A 55 5.83 -0.96 7.93
C TRP A 55 4.96 0.29 8.19
N LEU A 56 4.69 1.05 7.14
CA LEU A 56 3.84 2.23 7.22
C LEU A 56 2.38 1.86 7.45
N ALA A 57 1.88 0.83 6.77
CA ALA A 57 0.52 0.32 6.94
C ALA A 57 0.29 -0.17 8.37
N GLU A 58 1.15 -1.04 8.93
CA GLU A 58 1.10 -1.48 10.33
C GLU A 58 1.04 -0.27 11.28
N PHE A 59 1.92 0.71 11.09
CA PHE A 59 1.94 1.91 11.94
C PHE A 59 0.68 2.76 11.77
N ASN A 60 0.18 2.89 10.56
CA ASN A 60 -1.01 3.68 10.24
C ASN A 60 -2.27 3.06 10.86
N TYR A 61 -2.42 1.73 10.82
CA TYR A 61 -3.52 1.04 11.49
C TYR A 61 -3.42 1.15 13.01
N PHE A 62 -2.23 0.96 13.59
CA PHE A 62 -1.99 1.19 15.02
C PHE A 62 -2.38 2.61 15.45
N ALA A 63 -1.98 3.62 14.68
CA ALA A 63 -2.32 5.02 14.98
C ALA A 63 -3.84 5.25 14.85
N SER A 64 -4.47 4.74 13.80
CA SER A 64 -5.92 4.85 13.56
C SER A 64 -6.74 4.21 14.66
N TYR A 65 -6.36 3.01 15.12
CA TYR A 65 -6.97 2.30 16.23
C TYR A 65 -6.91 3.13 17.54
N ASN A 66 -5.75 3.69 17.87
CA ASN A 66 -5.61 4.47 19.08
C ASN A 66 -6.35 5.83 19.03
N LEU A 67 -6.48 6.41 17.85
CA LEU A 67 -7.20 7.67 17.65
C LEU A 67 -8.70 7.48 17.72
N SER A 68 -9.23 6.41 17.12
CA SER A 68 -10.66 6.09 17.14
C SER A 68 -11.18 5.94 18.57
N LYS A 69 -10.37 5.38 19.49
CA LYS A 69 -10.69 5.27 20.91
C LYS A 69 -10.88 6.59 21.64
N THR A 70 -10.19 7.64 21.23
CA THR A 70 -10.25 8.94 21.91
C THR A 70 -11.50 9.73 21.58
N ASP A 71 -12.11 9.47 20.42
CA ASP A 71 -13.31 10.21 19.94
C ASP A 71 -14.65 9.65 20.45
N GLY A 72 -14.65 8.52 21.14
CA GLY A 72 -15.87 7.84 21.60
C GLY A 72 -16.78 7.33 20.47
N LYS A 73 -16.27 7.25 19.24
CA LYS A 73 -16.95 6.76 18.03
C LYS A 73 -16.38 5.43 17.55
N ALA A 74 -16.02 4.58 18.47
CA ALA A 74 -15.15 3.42 18.36
C ALA A 74 -15.76 2.18 17.66
N ASP A 75 -16.66 2.33 16.69
CA ASP A 75 -17.33 1.19 16.06
C ASP A 75 -16.45 0.42 15.05
N PHE A 76 -15.28 0.94 14.67
CA PHE A 76 -14.34 0.30 13.74
C PHE A 76 -12.97 -0.07 14.37
N ASP A 77 -12.84 0.04 15.68
CA ASP A 77 -11.64 -0.37 16.41
C ASP A 77 -11.22 -1.84 16.13
N PRO A 78 -12.15 -2.82 16.07
CA PRO A 78 -11.77 -4.21 15.82
C PRO A 78 -11.13 -4.42 14.45
N GLU A 79 -11.66 -3.75 13.41
CA GLU A 79 -11.14 -3.84 12.04
C GLU A 79 -9.72 -3.29 11.97
N PHE A 80 -9.49 -2.11 12.53
CA PHE A 80 -8.15 -1.52 12.54
C PHE A 80 -7.13 -2.35 13.31
N GLN A 81 -7.53 -3.01 14.40
CA GLN A 81 -6.65 -3.90 15.15
C GLN A 81 -6.36 -5.17 14.37
N GLN A 82 -7.35 -5.74 13.69
CA GLN A 82 -7.16 -6.92 12.86
C GLN A 82 -6.20 -6.60 11.71
N HIS A 83 -6.46 -5.51 10.97
CA HIS A 83 -5.59 -5.12 9.86
C HIS A 83 -4.15 -4.84 10.33
N GLU A 84 -3.94 -4.17 11.50
CA GLU A 84 -2.60 -3.99 12.08
C GLU A 84 -1.87 -5.32 12.26
N ASP A 85 -2.54 -6.36 12.77
CA ASP A 85 -1.94 -7.68 12.98
C ASP A 85 -1.62 -8.36 11.64
N GLU A 86 -2.47 -8.19 10.61
CA GLU A 86 -2.28 -8.75 9.27
C GLU A 86 -1.12 -8.06 8.54
N GLU A 87 -0.99 -6.73 8.60
CA GLU A 87 0.16 -5.98 8.06
C GLU A 87 1.49 -6.42 8.69
N ARG A 88 1.47 -6.73 9.98
CA ARG A 88 2.64 -7.28 10.67
C ARG A 88 3.05 -8.64 10.10
N GLU A 89 2.10 -9.51 9.74
CA GLU A 89 2.38 -10.80 9.11
C GLU A 89 2.83 -10.60 7.64
N HIS A 90 2.26 -9.67 6.87
CA HIS A 90 2.71 -9.32 5.52
C HIS A 90 4.18 -8.89 5.55
N ARG A 91 4.51 -7.93 6.38
CA ARG A 91 5.89 -7.48 6.62
C ARG A 91 6.84 -8.64 6.91
N LYS A 92 6.44 -9.58 7.75
CA LYS A 92 7.23 -10.74 8.11
C LYS A 92 7.44 -11.68 6.91
N MET A 93 6.40 -11.94 6.12
CA MET A 93 6.51 -12.74 4.90
C MET A 93 7.51 -12.13 3.92
N ILE A 94 7.49 -10.82 3.74
CA ILE A 94 8.43 -10.11 2.86
C ILE A 94 9.86 -10.17 3.39
N VAL A 95 10.07 -9.94 4.70
CA VAL A 95 11.39 -10.06 5.35
C VAL A 95 11.97 -11.45 5.17
N ASP A 96 11.18 -12.49 5.43
CA ASP A 96 11.64 -13.87 5.30
C ASP A 96 11.97 -14.19 3.84
N ARG A 97 11.16 -13.68 2.89
CA ARG A 97 11.44 -13.84 1.47
C ARG A 97 12.70 -13.12 1.00
N LEU A 98 12.94 -11.89 1.44
CA LEU A 98 14.17 -11.16 1.14
C LEU A 98 15.42 -11.89 1.66
N ARG A 99 15.35 -12.50 2.84
CA ARG A 99 16.43 -13.34 3.39
C ARG A 99 16.70 -14.58 2.55
N GLU A 100 15.65 -15.26 2.08
CA GLU A 100 15.80 -16.41 1.17
C GLU A 100 16.40 -16.02 -0.19
N LEU A 101 16.23 -14.78 -0.60
CA LEU A 101 16.82 -14.21 -1.82
C LEU A 101 18.24 -13.67 -1.62
N ASP A 102 18.84 -13.87 -0.43
CA ASP A 102 20.14 -13.32 -0.03
C ASP A 102 20.21 -11.78 -0.15
N SER A 103 19.06 -11.13 -0.03
CA SER A 103 18.98 -9.66 -0.02
C SER A 103 19.19 -9.12 1.38
N PRO A 104 19.98 -8.05 1.55
CA PRO A 104 20.01 -7.34 2.82
C PRO A 104 18.64 -6.74 3.10
N VAL A 105 18.08 -7.07 4.26
CA VAL A 105 16.85 -6.42 4.74
C VAL A 105 17.21 -4.98 5.12
N PRO A 106 16.56 -3.96 4.54
CA PRO A 106 16.87 -2.58 4.86
C PRO A 106 16.56 -2.30 6.34
N ILE A 107 17.57 -1.89 7.08
CA ILE A 107 17.42 -1.33 8.44
C ILE A 107 17.02 0.16 8.36
N THR A 108 16.99 0.69 7.15
CA THR A 108 16.82 2.10 6.80
C THR A 108 15.53 2.73 7.33
N PRO A 109 14.38 2.04 7.45
CA PRO A 109 13.20 2.63 8.06
C PRO A 109 13.48 3.21 9.45
N LEU A 110 14.36 2.58 10.24
CA LEU A 110 14.72 3.06 11.58
C LEU A 110 15.59 4.33 11.58
N LEU A 111 16.39 4.54 10.55
CA LEU A 111 17.24 5.74 10.42
C LEU A 111 16.48 6.93 9.81
N ASP A 112 15.52 6.68 8.95
CA ASP A 112 14.66 7.71 8.37
C ASP A 112 13.49 8.10 9.29
N PHE A 113 13.17 7.31 10.32
CA PHE A 113 12.30 7.77 11.41
C PHE A 113 12.79 9.09 12.05
N GLN A 114 14.09 9.37 12.03
CA GLN A 114 14.61 10.68 12.45
C GLN A 114 14.26 11.80 11.46
N LYS A 115 14.18 11.53 10.16
CA LYS A 115 13.69 12.49 9.16
C LYS A 115 12.17 12.57 9.14
N LEU A 116 11.49 11.46 9.38
CA LEU A 116 10.05 11.39 9.59
C LEU A 116 9.64 12.10 10.89
N ASN A 117 10.47 12.10 11.95
CA ASN A 117 10.16 12.81 13.20
C ASN A 117 10.10 14.33 13.03
N SER A 118 10.86 14.93 12.13
CA SER A 118 10.73 16.36 11.81
C SER A 118 9.48 16.65 10.95
N ASN A 119 8.98 15.68 10.20
CA ASN A 119 7.71 15.74 9.48
C ASN A 119 6.55 15.10 10.28
N GLY A 120 6.82 14.24 11.26
CA GLY A 120 5.86 13.58 12.13
C GLY A 120 5.02 14.52 13.00
N MET A 121 5.50 15.75 13.25
CA MET A 121 4.69 16.81 13.84
C MET A 121 3.57 17.29 12.91
N LYS A 122 3.74 17.22 11.58
CA LYS A 122 2.65 17.45 10.61
C LYS A 122 1.62 16.34 10.66
N TRP A 123 2.04 15.10 10.79
CA TRP A 123 1.16 13.94 10.95
C TRP A 123 0.29 14.06 12.21
N ALA A 124 0.90 14.43 13.36
CA ALA A 124 0.16 14.64 14.59
C ALA A 124 -0.87 15.80 14.50
N GLN A 125 -0.66 16.77 13.60
CA GLN A 125 -1.62 17.85 13.34
C GLN A 125 -2.72 17.43 12.36
N GLU A 126 -2.45 16.55 11.41
CA GLU A 126 -3.45 15.98 10.50
C GLU A 126 -4.32 14.91 11.17
N PHE A 127 -3.81 14.23 12.17
CA PHE A 127 -4.56 13.26 12.99
C PHE A 127 -5.68 13.89 13.86
N ASN A 128 -5.76 15.19 13.96
CA ASN A 128 -6.94 15.89 14.51
C ASN A 128 -8.12 15.90 13.51
N THR A 129 -8.09 15.08 12.46
CA THR A 129 -9.12 14.98 11.45
C THR A 129 -10.25 14.04 11.87
N GLU A 130 -11.45 14.33 11.41
CA GLU A 130 -12.67 13.54 11.61
C GLU A 130 -12.44 12.07 11.28
N SER A 131 -13.02 11.16 12.07
CA SER A 131 -12.94 9.71 11.89
C SER A 131 -13.26 9.25 10.45
N ALA A 132 -14.13 9.99 9.75
CA ALA A 132 -14.46 9.77 8.34
C ALA A 132 -13.25 9.89 7.41
N LYS A 133 -12.37 10.86 7.65
CA LYS A 133 -11.16 11.05 6.82
C LYS A 133 -10.12 9.98 7.08
N ILE A 134 -9.98 9.52 8.33
CA ILE A 134 -9.08 8.41 8.66
C ILE A 134 -9.50 7.17 7.88
N LEU A 135 -10.80 6.83 7.93
CA LEU A 135 -11.36 5.67 7.25
C LEU A 135 -11.18 5.77 5.72
N LEU A 136 -11.45 6.94 5.13
CA LEU A 136 -11.27 7.16 3.70
C LEU A 136 -9.80 7.09 3.28
N ASN A 137 -8.89 7.62 4.10
CA ASN A 137 -7.45 7.53 3.83
C ASN A 137 -6.97 6.08 3.85
N ARG A 138 -7.36 5.30 4.88
CA ARG A 138 -7.03 3.85 4.92
C ARG A 138 -7.56 3.14 3.69
N TYR A 139 -8.82 3.34 3.31
CA TYR A 139 -9.40 2.75 2.10
C TYR A 139 -8.59 3.08 0.83
N ASN A 140 -8.18 4.33 0.66
CA ASN A 140 -7.37 4.72 -0.50
C ASN A 140 -5.97 4.09 -0.48
N GLU A 141 -5.35 3.94 0.69
CA GLU A 141 -4.06 3.26 0.85
C GLU A 141 -4.14 1.79 0.44
N GLU A 142 -5.22 1.07 0.83
CA GLU A 142 -5.44 -0.31 0.37
C GLU A 142 -5.59 -0.40 -1.15
N LEU A 143 -6.34 0.53 -1.77
CA LEU A 143 -6.46 0.55 -3.23
C LEU A 143 -5.10 0.78 -3.92
N ASP A 144 -4.23 1.55 -3.33
CA ASP A 144 -2.89 1.78 -3.86
C ASP A 144 -1.96 0.57 -3.59
N ALA A 145 -2.08 -0.09 -2.44
CA ALA A 145 -1.38 -1.35 -2.15
C ALA A 145 -1.75 -2.45 -3.16
N ILE A 146 -3.04 -2.63 -3.47
CA ILE A 146 -3.51 -3.58 -4.49
C ILE A 146 -2.86 -3.31 -5.85
N LYS A 147 -2.81 -2.05 -6.31
CA LYS A 147 -2.15 -1.66 -7.57
C LYS A 147 -0.64 -1.95 -7.54
N PHE A 148 -0.01 -1.71 -6.40
CA PHE A 148 1.41 -1.97 -6.24
C PHE A 148 1.72 -3.47 -6.28
N TYR A 149 0.93 -4.30 -5.63
CA TYR A 149 1.06 -5.76 -5.71
C TYR A 149 0.75 -6.32 -7.10
N ASP A 150 -0.17 -5.71 -7.85
CA ASP A 150 -0.38 -6.02 -9.27
C ASP A 150 0.86 -5.71 -10.11
N LEU A 151 1.57 -4.61 -9.84
CA LEU A 151 2.85 -4.31 -10.48
C LEU A 151 3.88 -5.40 -10.19
N ILE A 152 4.04 -5.82 -8.93
CA ILE A 152 4.99 -6.88 -8.56
C ILE A 152 4.65 -8.20 -9.26
N LEU A 153 3.38 -8.58 -9.29
CA LEU A 153 2.91 -9.78 -10.00
C LEU A 153 3.21 -9.71 -11.51
N ASN A 154 3.03 -8.54 -12.12
CA ASN A 154 3.38 -8.31 -13.53
C ASN A 154 4.88 -8.51 -13.78
N VAL A 155 5.73 -7.94 -12.93
CA VAL A 155 7.19 -8.13 -13.01
C VAL A 155 7.57 -9.60 -12.88
N ILE A 156 6.99 -10.32 -11.92
CA ILE A 156 7.23 -11.76 -11.76
C ILE A 156 6.82 -12.56 -13.00
N HIS A 157 5.68 -12.23 -13.61
CA HIS A 157 5.22 -12.88 -14.82
C HIS A 157 6.15 -12.63 -16.01
N ARG A 158 6.66 -11.40 -16.17
CA ARG A 158 7.61 -11.06 -17.23
C ARG A 158 8.97 -11.73 -17.03
N LEU A 159 9.43 -11.88 -15.78
CA LEU A 159 10.63 -12.65 -15.46
C LEU A 159 10.52 -14.13 -15.83
N LYS A 160 9.31 -14.67 -15.93
CA LYS A 160 9.09 -16.05 -16.42
C LYS A 160 9.54 -16.23 -17.86
N GLU A 161 9.41 -15.21 -18.69
CA GLU A 161 9.83 -15.24 -20.10
C GLU A 161 11.34 -15.33 -20.24
N THR A 162 12.09 -14.84 -19.26
CA THR A 162 13.56 -14.93 -19.20
C THR A 162 14.06 -16.21 -18.49
N GLY A 163 13.17 -17.04 -17.96
CA GLY A 163 13.50 -18.24 -17.20
C GLY A 163 13.77 -17.99 -15.70
N GLU A 164 13.55 -16.78 -15.22
CA GLU A 164 13.77 -16.37 -13.81
C GLU A 164 12.48 -16.33 -12.98
N PHE A 165 11.51 -17.17 -13.29
CA PHE A 165 10.24 -17.21 -12.57
C PHE A 165 10.41 -17.68 -11.12
N ASP A 166 10.01 -16.84 -10.19
CA ASP A 166 10.01 -17.12 -8.77
C ASP A 166 8.59 -17.46 -8.27
N SER A 167 8.29 -18.75 -8.21
CA SER A 167 6.98 -19.25 -7.78
C SER A 167 6.69 -18.99 -6.32
N THR A 168 7.70 -18.96 -5.46
CA THR A 168 7.54 -18.69 -4.02
C THR A 168 7.14 -17.25 -3.79
N THR A 169 7.89 -16.31 -4.37
CA THR A 169 7.53 -14.88 -4.31
C THR A 169 6.16 -14.64 -4.92
N HIS A 170 5.83 -15.26 -6.06
CA HIS A 170 4.51 -15.14 -6.66
C HIS A 170 3.37 -15.54 -5.71
N GLN A 171 3.53 -16.65 -4.98
CA GLN A 171 2.50 -17.09 -4.02
C GLN A 171 2.37 -16.14 -2.82
N ILE A 172 3.48 -15.65 -2.29
CA ILE A 172 3.49 -14.69 -1.19
C ILE A 172 2.75 -13.43 -1.60
N ILE A 173 3.12 -12.83 -2.73
CA ILE A 173 2.52 -11.58 -3.22
C ILE A 173 1.03 -11.76 -3.54
N LYS A 174 0.63 -12.90 -4.12
CA LYS A 174 -0.79 -13.20 -4.32
C LYS A 174 -1.58 -13.29 -3.02
N LYS A 175 -0.98 -13.85 -1.98
CA LYS A 175 -1.64 -13.94 -0.68
C LYS A 175 -1.81 -12.54 -0.09
N ILE A 176 -0.75 -11.76 0.01
CA ILE A 176 -0.80 -10.39 0.53
C ILE A 176 -1.85 -9.57 -0.25
N LYS A 177 -1.78 -9.55 -1.58
CA LYS A 177 -2.77 -8.84 -2.40
C LYS A 177 -4.22 -9.24 -2.09
N ALA A 178 -4.48 -10.51 -1.85
CA ALA A 178 -5.84 -10.98 -1.53
C ALA A 178 -6.30 -10.49 -0.13
N ASP A 179 -5.37 -10.35 0.81
CA ASP A 179 -5.63 -9.77 2.11
C ASP A 179 -5.92 -8.26 1.96
N GLU A 180 -5.14 -7.49 1.15
CA GLU A 180 -5.42 -6.07 0.86
C GLU A 180 -6.78 -5.85 0.16
N GLU A 181 -7.18 -6.76 -0.75
CA GLU A 181 -8.51 -6.72 -1.37
C GLU A 181 -9.63 -6.91 -0.32
N THR A 182 -9.36 -7.70 0.73
CA THR A 182 -10.28 -7.89 1.86
C THR A 182 -10.31 -6.64 2.74
N HIS A 183 -9.15 -6.08 3.11
CA HIS A 183 -9.05 -4.83 3.85
C HIS A 183 -9.81 -3.69 3.14
N ALA A 184 -9.56 -3.50 1.85
CA ALA A 184 -10.26 -2.49 1.05
C ALA A 184 -11.77 -2.69 1.07
N LYS A 185 -12.24 -3.95 0.98
CA LYS A 185 -13.67 -4.28 1.05
C LYS A 185 -14.26 -3.94 2.41
N ASP A 186 -13.61 -4.32 3.50
CA ASP A 186 -14.10 -4.10 4.86
C ASP A 186 -14.17 -2.59 5.17
N LEU A 187 -13.15 -1.82 4.79
CA LEU A 187 -13.15 -0.36 4.91
C LEU A 187 -14.22 0.31 4.03
N ARG A 188 -14.44 -0.20 2.81
CA ARG A 188 -15.52 0.27 1.95
C ARG A 188 -16.90 0.02 2.56
N ASP A 189 -17.11 -1.16 3.11
CA ASP A 189 -18.38 -1.52 3.74
C ASP A 189 -18.66 -0.59 4.95
N LEU A 190 -17.64 -0.29 5.77
CA LEU A 190 -17.72 0.70 6.85
C LEU A 190 -18.01 2.13 6.33
N LEU A 191 -17.44 2.53 5.22
CA LEU A 191 -17.69 3.84 4.60
C LEU A 191 -19.13 3.95 4.10
N VAL A 192 -19.63 2.90 3.45
CA VAL A 192 -21.03 2.83 2.98
C VAL A 192 -22.01 2.85 4.16
N GLU A 193 -21.78 2.06 5.19
CA GLU A 193 -22.62 2.02 6.39
C GLU A 193 -22.77 3.41 7.06
N ARG A 194 -21.73 4.23 6.91
CA ARG A 194 -21.69 5.60 7.47
C ARG A 194 -22.18 6.68 6.49
N ASN A 195 -22.66 6.31 5.30
CA ASN A 195 -23.08 7.22 4.22
C ASN A 195 -21.92 8.16 3.77
N LEU A 196 -20.69 7.65 3.76
CA LEU A 196 -19.48 8.35 3.29
C LEU A 196 -19.08 7.94 1.86
N LEU A 197 -19.63 6.83 1.37
CA LEU A 197 -19.57 6.38 -0.04
C LEU A 197 -20.95 5.91 -0.46
N GLU A 198 -21.25 6.11 -1.75
CA GLU A 198 -22.47 5.60 -2.38
C GLU A 198 -22.42 4.08 -2.54
N THR A 199 -23.56 3.43 -2.41
CA THR A 199 -23.65 2.00 -2.72
C THR A 199 -23.54 1.79 -4.22
N SER A 200 -23.01 0.63 -4.65
CA SER A 200 -22.93 0.31 -6.08
C SER A 200 -24.32 0.16 -6.75
N GLU A 201 -25.39 0.15 -5.97
CA GLU A 201 -26.78 0.12 -6.45
C GLU A 201 -27.28 1.54 -6.79
N ASP A 202 -26.81 2.56 -6.08
CA ASP A 202 -27.21 3.95 -6.32
C ASP A 202 -26.68 4.50 -7.64
N VAL A 203 -25.52 4.00 -8.13
CA VAL A 203 -24.93 4.40 -9.41
C VAL A 203 -25.73 3.91 -10.63
N LYS A 204 -26.55 2.85 -10.47
CA LYS A 204 -27.37 2.31 -11.57
C LYS A 204 -28.69 3.04 -11.75
N VAL A 205 -29.21 3.69 -10.69
CA VAL A 205 -30.52 4.37 -10.76
C VAL A 205 -30.43 5.72 -11.47
N THR A 206 -29.27 6.39 -11.43
CA THR A 206 -29.08 7.69 -12.08
C THR A 206 -28.77 7.61 -13.59
N SER A 207 -28.46 6.43 -14.14
CA SER A 207 -28.17 6.26 -15.57
C SER A 207 -29.40 5.98 -16.43
N ASP A 208 -30.57 5.66 -15.82
CA ASP A 208 -31.77 5.23 -16.55
C ASP A 208 -32.85 6.33 -16.63
N GLU A 209 -32.68 7.51 -15.99
CA GLU A 209 -33.73 8.56 -15.96
C GLU A 209 -33.55 9.68 -17.00
N ASP A 210 -32.45 9.73 -17.77
CA ASP A 210 -32.15 10.83 -18.68
C ASP A 210 -32.39 10.52 -20.20
N GLU A 211 -32.99 9.38 -20.59
CA GLU A 211 -33.19 9.05 -22.02
C GLU A 211 -34.63 9.21 -22.54
N ASP A 212 -35.64 9.64 -21.77
CA ASP A 212 -37.03 9.64 -22.21
C ASP A 212 -37.71 11.03 -22.37
N GLU A 213 -36.97 12.13 -22.49
CA GLU A 213 -37.58 13.43 -22.84
C GLU A 213 -36.90 14.10 -24.04
N GLN A 214 -37.00 13.53 -25.24
CA GLN A 214 -36.96 14.27 -26.52
C GLN A 214 -37.59 13.45 -27.67
N ILE A 215 -38.91 13.51 -27.80
CA ILE A 215 -39.63 13.38 -29.06
C ILE A 215 -40.57 14.56 -29.23
#